data_efff3e02278bf594892d6f6a574ea4f8
#
_entry.id   efff3e02278bf594892d6f6a574ea4f8
#
_cell.length_a   1.000
_cell.length_b   1.000
_cell.length_c   1.000
_cell.angle_alpha   90.00
_cell.angle_beta   90.00
_cell.angle_gamma   90.00
#
_symmetry.space_group_name_H-M   'P 1'
#
loop_
_entity.id
_entity.type
_entity.pdbx_description
1 polymer ?
#
loop_
_entity_poly.entity_id
_entity_poly.type
_entity_poly.pdbx_seq_one_letter_code
_entity_poly.pdbx_strand_id
1 'polypeptide(L)'
;MTVKNAERFLTVFNRIDHRMRDMAGAKDTMPFNRLIDQAKKKSLLVGKYKDDLRAYADLRNDIVHHRTAMEFVIYQLISRYITI
;
A
#
# COMPACT_ATOMS: atom_id res chain seq x y z
N MET A 1 -12.24 -10.16 2.33
CA MET A 1 -12.19 -9.11 1.28
C MET A 1 -12.13 -9.76 -0.08
N THR A 2 -12.98 -9.36 -1.01
CA THR A 2 -12.92 -9.87 -2.39
C THR A 2 -11.74 -9.26 -3.14
N VAL A 3 -11.27 -9.94 -4.19
CA VAL A 3 -10.18 -9.43 -5.06
C VAL A 3 -10.52 -8.04 -5.59
N LYS A 4 -11.76 -7.83 -6.01
CA LYS A 4 -12.21 -6.54 -6.53
C LYS A 4 -12.13 -5.42 -5.49
N ASN A 5 -12.51 -5.70 -4.24
CA ASN A 5 -12.43 -4.73 -3.15
C ASN A 5 -10.98 -4.43 -2.77
N ALA A 6 -10.11 -5.45 -2.79
CA ALA A 6 -8.68 -5.25 -2.55
C ALA A 6 -8.04 -4.37 -3.63
N GLU A 7 -8.38 -4.56 -4.89
CA GLU A 7 -7.89 -3.74 -5.99
C GLU A 7 -8.36 -2.29 -5.89
N ARG A 8 -9.64 -2.08 -5.54
CA ARG A 8 -10.18 -0.73 -5.30
C ARG A 8 -9.44 -0.03 -4.17
N PHE A 9 -9.23 -0.75 -3.07
CA PHE A 9 -8.49 -0.20 -1.94
C PHE A 9 -7.09 0.22 -2.35
N LEU A 10 -6.35 -0.63 -3.05
CA LEU A 10 -4.99 -0.34 -3.51
C LEU A 10 -4.96 0.88 -4.44
N THR A 11 -5.93 0.99 -5.33
CA THR A 11 -6.02 2.14 -6.25
C THR A 11 -6.22 3.45 -5.49
N VAL A 12 -7.15 3.47 -4.53
CA VAL A 12 -7.42 4.66 -3.72
C VAL A 12 -6.22 4.98 -2.83
N PHE A 13 -5.63 3.97 -2.20
CA PHE A 13 -4.46 4.15 -1.37
C PHE A 13 -3.29 4.76 -2.16
N ASN A 14 -3.04 4.27 -3.36
CA ASN A 14 -1.96 4.80 -4.21
C ASN A 14 -2.20 6.27 -4.59
N ARG A 15 -3.44 6.68 -4.80
CA ARG A 15 -3.77 8.09 -5.06
C ARG A 15 -3.49 8.95 -3.84
N ILE A 16 -3.87 8.49 -2.66
CA ILE A 16 -3.62 9.21 -1.40
C ILE A 16 -2.12 9.34 -1.17
N ASP A 17 -1.38 8.25 -1.32
CA ASP A 17 0.08 8.22 -1.19
C ASP A 17 0.73 9.24 -2.13
N HIS A 18 0.37 9.20 -3.41
CA HIS A 18 0.92 10.11 -4.43
C HIS A 18 0.64 11.58 -4.08
N ARG A 19 -0.59 11.91 -3.69
CA ARG A 19 -0.95 13.27 -3.30
C ARG A 19 -0.19 13.75 -2.08
N MET A 20 -0.01 12.88 -1.10
CA MET A 20 0.74 13.22 0.10
C MET A 20 2.22 13.48 -0.22
N ARG A 21 2.81 12.70 -1.12
CA ARG A 21 4.20 12.90 -1.57
C ARG A 21 4.37 14.23 -2.30
N ASP A 22 3.45 14.55 -3.19
CA ASP A 22 3.47 15.84 -3.88
C ASP A 22 3.35 17.00 -2.89
N MET A 23 2.42 16.91 -1.95
CA MET A 23 2.19 17.96 -0.95
C MET A 23 3.41 18.14 -0.04
N ALA A 24 4.05 17.07 0.37
CA ALA A 24 5.19 17.09 1.27
C ALA A 24 6.52 17.32 0.56
N GLY A 25 6.54 17.28 -0.78
CA GLY A 25 7.77 17.33 -1.56
C GLY A 25 8.67 16.11 -1.28
N ALA A 26 8.06 14.97 -1.00
CA ALA A 26 8.77 13.77 -0.58
C ALA A 26 9.19 12.91 -1.77
N LYS A 27 10.33 12.22 -1.62
CA LYS A 27 10.79 11.26 -2.62
C LYS A 27 9.96 9.98 -2.56
N ASP A 28 9.91 9.25 -3.68
CA ASP A 28 9.19 7.97 -3.77
C ASP A 28 9.75 6.91 -2.80
N THR A 29 10.99 7.06 -2.38
CA THR A 29 11.64 6.13 -1.46
C THR A 29 11.29 6.37 0.02
N MET A 30 10.63 7.49 0.33
CA MET A 30 10.26 7.78 1.72
C MET A 30 9.22 6.78 2.23
N PRO A 31 9.44 6.11 3.38
CA PRO A 31 8.44 5.23 3.96
C PRO A 31 7.14 5.96 4.29
N PHE A 32 6.00 5.28 4.16
CA PHE A 32 4.69 5.90 4.31
C PHE A 32 4.46 6.52 5.70
N ASN A 33 4.90 5.87 6.76
CA ASN A 33 4.77 6.43 8.11
C ASN A 33 5.54 7.75 8.27
N ARG A 34 6.70 7.84 7.66
CA ARG A 34 7.49 9.07 7.64
C ARG A 34 6.82 10.14 6.79
N LEU A 35 6.20 9.73 5.69
CA LEU A 35 5.43 10.60 4.83
C LEU A 35 4.26 11.23 5.57
N ILE A 36 3.54 10.47 6.40
CA ILE A 36 2.49 11.01 7.26
C ILE A 36 3.04 12.12 8.16
N ASP A 37 4.18 11.89 8.79
CA ASP A 37 4.81 12.86 9.68
C ASP A 37 5.21 14.15 8.94
N GLN A 38 5.64 14.05 7.69
CA GLN A 38 5.97 15.22 6.90
C GLN A 38 4.71 15.94 6.39
N ALA A 39 3.73 15.20 5.89
CA ALA A 39 2.51 15.77 5.33
C ALA A 39 1.62 16.43 6.38
N LYS A 40 1.57 15.91 7.62
CA LYS A 40 0.76 16.50 8.69
C LYS A 40 1.21 17.93 9.05
N LYS A 41 2.46 18.28 8.79
CA LYS A 41 2.97 19.64 9.00
C LYS A 41 2.36 20.65 8.02
N LYS A 42 1.90 20.17 6.86
CA LYS A 42 1.35 21.01 5.80
C LYS A 42 -0.17 20.87 5.65
N SER A 43 -0.76 19.85 6.27
CA SER A 43 -2.20 19.58 6.15
C SER A 43 -2.78 19.16 7.49
N LEU A 44 -3.74 19.95 7.99
CA LEU A 44 -4.51 19.62 9.19
C LEU A 44 -5.30 18.33 8.98
N LEU A 45 -5.76 18.09 7.77
CA LEU A 45 -6.54 16.90 7.44
C LEU A 45 -5.70 15.61 7.60
N VAL A 46 -4.45 15.64 7.15
CA VAL A 46 -3.53 14.52 7.34
C VAL A 46 -3.28 14.27 8.82
N GLY A 47 -3.07 15.31 9.60
CA GLY A 47 -2.90 15.19 11.05
C GLY A 47 -4.11 14.59 11.74
N LYS A 48 -5.32 14.98 11.31
CA LYS A 48 -6.57 14.47 11.86
C LYS A 48 -6.75 12.97 11.60
N TYR A 49 -6.37 12.49 10.41
CA TYR A 49 -6.55 11.10 9.98
C TYR A 49 -5.28 10.26 10.03
N LYS A 50 -4.25 10.72 10.74
CA LYS A 50 -2.94 10.04 10.79
C LYS A 50 -3.03 8.57 11.23
N ASP A 51 -3.86 8.28 12.23
CA ASP A 51 -4.00 6.91 12.76
C ASP A 51 -4.74 6.02 11.76
N ASP A 52 -5.77 6.55 11.11
CA ASP A 52 -6.47 5.85 10.03
C ASP A 52 -5.53 5.58 8.86
N LEU A 53 -4.71 6.54 8.48
CA LEU A 53 -3.74 6.38 7.39
C LEU A 53 -2.71 5.30 7.70
N ARG A 54 -2.24 5.22 8.96
CA ARG A 54 -1.33 4.15 9.39
C ARG A 54 -2.00 2.78 9.32
N ALA A 55 -3.26 2.69 9.76
CA ALA A 55 -4.04 1.45 9.66
C ALA A 55 -4.22 1.02 8.21
N TYR A 56 -4.49 1.95 7.31
CA TYR A 56 -4.61 1.67 5.87
C TYR A 56 -3.28 1.21 5.26
N ALA A 57 -2.16 1.78 5.72
CA ALA A 57 -0.83 1.34 5.28
C ALA A 57 -0.55 -0.12 5.71
N ASP A 58 -0.92 -0.47 6.92
CA ASP A 58 -0.80 -1.85 7.41
C ASP A 58 -1.66 -2.80 6.58
N LEU A 59 -2.90 -2.41 6.29
CA LEU A 59 -3.78 -3.19 5.43
C LEU A 59 -3.20 -3.35 4.02
N ARG A 60 -2.65 -2.28 3.45
CA ARG A 60 -2.01 -2.33 2.15
C ARG A 60 -0.85 -3.34 2.13
N ASN A 61 -0.03 -3.33 3.18
CA ASN A 61 1.09 -4.26 3.30
C ASN A 61 0.58 -5.70 3.40
N ASP A 62 -0.46 -5.95 4.17
CA ASP A 62 -1.05 -7.28 4.29
C ASP A 62 -1.59 -7.79 2.95
N ILE A 63 -2.28 -6.95 2.20
CA ILE A 63 -2.82 -7.29 0.88
C ILE A 63 -1.68 -7.64 -0.09
N VAL A 64 -0.63 -6.81 -0.14
CA VAL A 64 0.51 -7.03 -1.02
C VAL A 64 1.25 -8.32 -0.65
N HIS A 65 1.48 -8.56 0.64
CA HIS A 65 2.12 -9.80 1.10
C HIS A 65 1.30 -11.03 0.74
N HIS A 66 -0.01 -10.98 0.94
CA HIS A 66 -0.89 -12.09 0.61
C HIS A 66 -0.84 -12.40 -0.91
N ARG A 67 -0.91 -11.39 -1.75
CA ARG A 67 -0.83 -11.55 -3.21
C ARG A 67 0.50 -12.15 -3.62
N THR A 68 1.61 -11.66 -3.08
CA THR A 68 2.95 -12.17 -3.38
C THR A 68 3.08 -13.64 -2.96
N ALA A 69 2.59 -14.00 -1.79
CA ALA A 69 2.60 -15.38 -1.31
C ALA A 69 1.78 -16.30 -2.22
N MET A 70 0.59 -15.85 -2.65
CA MET A 70 -0.26 -16.61 -3.57
C MET A 70 0.39 -16.78 -4.93
N GLU A 71 1.00 -15.75 -5.48
CA GLU A 71 1.73 -15.82 -6.74
C GLU A 71 2.88 -16.82 -6.67
N PHE A 72 3.60 -16.83 -5.57
CA PHE A 72 4.69 -17.78 -5.34
C PHE A 72 4.20 -19.23 -5.30
N VAL A 73 3.09 -19.49 -4.60
CA VAL A 73 2.48 -20.82 -4.53
C VAL A 73 2.03 -21.28 -5.91
N ILE A 74 1.35 -20.42 -6.67
CA ILE A 74 0.89 -20.71 -8.03
C ILE A 74 2.09 -21.02 -8.93
N TYR A 75 3.14 -20.22 -8.85
CA TYR A 75 4.36 -20.43 -9.63
C TYR A 75 4.98 -21.81 -9.33
N GLN A 76 5.06 -22.19 -8.08
CA GLN A 76 5.59 -23.49 -7.68
C GLN A 76 4.74 -24.65 -8.20
N LEU A 77 3.42 -24.52 -8.12
CA LEU A 77 2.50 -25.53 -8.65
C LEU A 77 2.66 -25.70 -10.17
N ILE A 78 2.74 -24.59 -10.90
CA ILE A 78 2.94 -24.62 -12.36
C ILE A 78 4.28 -25.25 -12.70
N SER A 79 5.34 -24.91 -11.98
CA SER A 79 6.68 -25.46 -12.21
C SER A 79 6.71 -26.98 -12.07
N ARG A 80 5.95 -27.54 -11.13
CA ARG A 80 5.85 -29.01 -10.94
C ARG A 80 5.24 -29.71 -12.16
N TYR A 81 4.32 -29.05 -12.86
CA TYR A 81 3.65 -29.63 -14.02
C TYR A 81 4.39 -29.40 -15.34
N ILE A 82 5.23 -28.36 -15.41
CA ILE A 82 5.91 -27.96 -16.65
C ILE A 82 7.32 -28.55 -16.77
N THR A 83 7.99 -28.84 -15.65
CA THR A 83 9.38 -29.32 -15.61
C THR A 83 9.51 -30.85 -15.71
N ILE A 84 8.68 -31.47 -16.43
CA ILE A 84 8.79 -32.93 -16.62
C ILE A 84 9.64 -33.23 -17.85
#